data_5543044b3242c90ffc68edec93e5728e
#
_entry.id   5543044b3242c90ffc68edec93e5728e
#
_cell.length_a   1.000
_cell.length_b   1.000
_cell.length_c   1.000
_cell.angle_alpha   90.00
_cell.angle_beta   90.00
_cell.angle_gamma   90.00
#
_symmetry.space_group_name_H-M   'P 1'
#
loop_
_entity.id
_entity.type
_entity.pdbx_description
1 polymer ?
#
loop_
_entity_poly.entity_id
_entity_poly.type
_entity_poly.pdbx_seq_one_letter_code
_entity_poly.pdbx_strand_id
1 'polypeptide(L)'
;MTQPFVTSEIKNRIAEITFGTPKSNSLPGHILEQLAQTILEEGAKKEVKAILLKSQGEKAFCAGASFDELLDITELETSKEFFGGFAKVLNAMRTCGKIVVVRVQGKTTGGGVGIACGADYCFATNDA
;
A
#
# COMPACT_ATOMS: atom_id res chain seq x y z
N MET A 1 11.35 7.55 -11.83
CA MET A 1 11.43 7.59 -10.36
C MET A 1 12.52 6.66 -9.89
N THR A 2 13.36 7.12 -8.99
CA THR A 2 14.57 6.39 -8.55
C THR A 2 14.52 5.93 -7.09
N GLN A 3 13.59 6.45 -6.29
CA GLN A 3 13.51 6.13 -4.85
C GLN A 3 12.12 5.66 -4.46
N PRO A 4 12.02 4.65 -3.58
CA PRO A 4 10.74 4.28 -2.97
C PRO A 4 10.14 5.44 -2.17
N PHE A 5 8.83 5.55 -2.19
CA PHE A 5 8.15 6.62 -1.45
C PHE A 5 6.72 6.24 -1.05
N VAL A 6 6.23 6.94 -0.03
CA VAL A 6 4.82 7.06 0.32
C VAL A 6 4.54 8.54 0.51
N THR A 7 3.54 9.07 -0.17
CA THR A 7 3.11 10.46 -0.04
C THR A 7 1.62 10.53 0.28
N SER A 8 1.20 11.63 0.89
CA SER A 8 -0.21 11.88 1.19
C SER A 8 -0.55 13.33 0.91
N GLU A 9 -1.70 13.54 0.31
CA GLU A 9 -2.25 14.86 0.01
C GLU A 9 -3.75 14.85 0.28
N ILE A 10 -4.26 15.89 0.95
CA ILE A 10 -5.69 16.02 1.23
C ILE A 10 -6.32 16.94 0.20
N LYS A 11 -7.28 16.41 -0.57
CA LYS A 11 -8.06 17.15 -1.57
C LYS A 11 -9.54 16.87 -1.35
N ASN A 12 -10.32 17.92 -1.19
CA ASN A 12 -11.77 17.80 -1.01
C ASN A 12 -12.14 16.80 0.09
N ARG A 13 -11.40 16.84 1.22
CA ARG A 13 -11.58 15.97 2.39
C ARG A 13 -11.25 14.50 2.14
N ILE A 14 -10.56 14.18 1.04
CA ILE A 14 -10.07 12.84 0.75
C ILE A 14 -8.55 12.85 0.89
N ALA A 15 -8.02 11.95 1.70
CA ALA A 15 -6.57 11.74 1.79
C ALA A 15 -6.14 10.82 0.64
N GLU A 16 -5.46 11.37 -0.35
CA GLU A 16 -4.89 10.61 -1.45
C GLU A 16 -3.50 10.15 -1.04
N ILE A 17 -3.37 8.87 -0.76
CA ILE A 17 -2.09 8.24 -0.39
C ILE A 17 -1.55 7.53 -1.62
N THR A 18 -0.33 7.88 -2.00
CA THR A 18 0.34 7.30 -3.17
C THR A 18 1.63 6.65 -2.75
N PHE A 19 1.83 5.40 -3.15
CA PHE A 19 3.10 4.72 -2.98
C PHE A 19 3.75 4.41 -4.33
N GLY A 20 5.05 4.24 -4.31
CA GLY A 20 5.77 3.86 -5.51
C GLY A 20 7.16 3.32 -5.20
N THR A 21 7.59 2.36 -6.01
CA THR A 21 8.95 1.85 -6.01
C THR A 21 9.41 1.59 -7.45
N PRO A 22 10.74 1.58 -7.72
CA PRO A 22 11.25 1.40 -9.07
C PRO A 22 10.97 0.01 -9.67
N LYS A 23 10.73 -1.01 -8.83
CA LYS A 23 10.52 -2.40 -9.29
C LYS A 23 9.03 -2.75 -9.34
N SER A 24 8.31 -2.13 -10.24
CA SER A 24 6.87 -2.39 -10.48
C SER A 24 6.03 -2.26 -9.21
N ASN A 25 6.38 -1.31 -8.36
CA ASN A 25 5.71 -1.06 -7.09
C ASN A 25 5.69 -2.28 -6.16
N SER A 26 6.72 -3.15 -6.22
CA SER A 26 6.95 -4.13 -5.17
C SER A 26 7.34 -3.41 -3.88
N LEU A 27 6.87 -3.91 -2.74
CA LEU A 27 6.93 -3.16 -1.48
C LEU A 27 7.90 -3.80 -0.50
N PRO A 28 9.06 -3.16 -0.25
CA PRO A 28 9.95 -3.57 0.84
C PRO A 28 9.32 -3.23 2.20
N GLY A 29 9.82 -3.89 3.25
CA GLY A 29 9.26 -3.78 4.60
C GLY A 29 9.16 -2.36 5.12
N HIS A 30 10.17 -1.52 4.88
CA HIS A 30 10.16 -0.14 5.37
C HIS A 30 9.08 0.72 4.67
N ILE A 31 8.75 0.42 3.42
CA ILE A 31 7.67 1.10 2.71
C ILE A 31 6.31 0.61 3.17
N LEU A 32 6.16 -0.70 3.43
CA LEU A 32 4.94 -1.25 4.03
C LEU A 32 4.67 -0.64 5.40
N GLU A 33 5.67 -0.50 6.23
CA GLU A 33 5.58 0.16 7.53
C GLU A 33 5.12 1.62 7.38
N GLN A 34 5.78 2.36 6.50
CA GLN A 34 5.46 3.76 6.24
C GLN A 34 4.03 3.91 5.68
N LEU A 35 3.61 3.00 4.80
CA LEU A 35 2.28 2.99 4.24
C LEU A 35 1.22 2.75 5.31
N ALA A 36 1.43 1.75 6.17
CA ALA A 36 0.52 1.46 7.28
C ALA A 36 0.39 2.66 8.23
N GLN A 37 1.50 3.26 8.59
CA GLN A 37 1.52 4.44 9.46
C GLN A 37 0.79 5.63 8.82
N THR A 38 1.02 5.88 7.54
CA THR A 38 0.36 6.97 6.81
C THR A 38 -1.16 6.78 6.77
N ILE A 39 -1.62 5.55 6.54
CA ILE A 39 -3.06 5.23 6.55
C ILE A 39 -3.67 5.55 7.93
N LEU A 40 -3.01 5.15 9.01
CA LEU A 40 -3.50 5.41 10.37
C LEU A 40 -3.50 6.90 10.70
N GLU A 41 -2.45 7.63 10.34
CA GLU A 41 -2.34 9.07 10.59
C GLU A 41 -3.41 9.85 9.83
N GLU A 42 -3.60 9.57 8.55
CA GLU A 42 -4.62 10.24 7.75
C GLU A 42 -6.04 9.87 8.21
N GLY A 43 -6.23 8.62 8.60
CA GLY A 43 -7.52 8.16 9.12
C GLY A 43 -7.91 8.83 10.44
N ALA A 44 -6.95 9.28 11.24
CA ALA A 44 -7.21 9.96 12.52
C ALA A 44 -7.62 11.43 12.35
N LYS A 45 -7.44 12.02 11.17
CA LYS A 45 -7.74 13.43 10.93
C LYS A 45 -9.24 13.68 10.76
N LYS A 46 -9.78 14.64 11.50
CA LYS A 46 -11.22 14.99 11.44
C LYS A 46 -11.65 15.53 10.08
N GLU A 47 -10.76 16.25 9.40
CA GLU A 47 -11.02 16.81 8.07
C GLU A 47 -11.06 15.77 6.97
N VAL A 48 -10.52 14.58 7.21
CA VAL A 48 -10.51 13.47 6.24
C VAL A 48 -11.80 12.68 6.35
N LYS A 49 -12.50 12.51 5.24
CA LYS A 49 -13.73 11.71 5.16
C LYS A 49 -13.50 10.32 4.58
N ALA A 50 -12.52 10.18 3.71
CA ALA A 50 -12.17 8.92 3.08
C ALA A 50 -10.69 8.92 2.69
N ILE A 51 -10.14 7.73 2.51
CA ILE A 51 -8.78 7.52 2.02
C ILE A 51 -8.87 6.93 0.62
N LEU A 52 -8.13 7.51 -0.32
CA LEU A 52 -7.88 6.93 -1.64
C LEU A 52 -6.44 6.43 -1.67
N LEU A 53 -6.28 5.13 -1.76
CA LEU A 53 -4.97 4.48 -1.87
C LEU A 53 -4.70 4.15 -3.32
N LYS A 54 -3.55 4.60 -3.81
CA LYS A 54 -3.14 4.41 -5.19
C LYS A 54 -1.62 4.25 -5.26
N SER A 55 -1.13 3.79 -6.40
CA SER A 55 0.30 3.69 -6.66
C SER A 55 0.68 4.51 -7.88
N GLN A 56 1.98 4.76 -8.03
CA GLN A 56 2.48 5.52 -9.18
C GLN A 56 2.52 4.69 -10.44
N GLY A 57 2.51 5.38 -11.58
CA GLY A 57 2.66 4.79 -12.91
C GLY A 57 1.39 4.14 -13.44
N GLU A 58 1.53 3.50 -14.58
CA GLU A 58 0.38 2.95 -15.32
C GLU A 58 0.45 1.44 -15.52
N LYS A 59 1.63 0.83 -15.38
CA LYS A 59 1.83 -0.58 -15.73
C LYS A 59 1.52 -1.55 -14.61
N ALA A 60 1.81 -1.17 -13.38
CA ALA A 60 1.63 -2.04 -12.23
C ALA A 60 1.06 -1.25 -11.06
N PHE A 61 0.04 -1.81 -10.43
CA PHE A 61 -0.42 -1.30 -9.15
C PHE A 61 0.54 -1.72 -8.04
N CYS A 62 0.77 -3.02 -7.89
CA CYS A 62 1.69 -3.54 -6.89
C CYS A 62 2.14 -4.96 -7.26
N ALA A 63 3.44 -5.16 -7.38
CA ALA A 63 4.02 -6.46 -7.70
C ALA A 63 4.25 -7.35 -6.46
N GLY A 64 3.73 -6.96 -5.31
CA GLY A 64 3.84 -7.74 -4.07
C GLY A 64 5.06 -7.39 -3.25
N ALA A 65 5.65 -8.38 -2.59
CA ALA A 65 6.80 -8.20 -1.73
C ALA A 65 8.10 -7.97 -2.52
N SER A 66 9.07 -7.37 -1.86
CA SER A 66 10.40 -7.18 -2.46
C SER A 66 11.17 -8.50 -2.50
N PHE A 67 11.50 -8.97 -3.71
CA PHE A 67 12.33 -10.17 -3.88
C PHE A 67 13.76 -9.98 -3.37
N ASP A 68 14.29 -8.77 -3.46
CA ASP A 68 15.62 -8.49 -2.94
C ASP A 68 15.67 -8.72 -1.43
N GLU A 69 14.65 -8.21 -0.72
CA GLU A 69 14.51 -8.41 0.72
C GLU A 69 14.27 -9.87 1.09
N LEU A 70 13.49 -10.60 0.28
CA LEU A 70 13.26 -12.03 0.47
C LEU A 70 14.55 -12.84 0.40
N LEU A 71 15.44 -12.50 -0.53
CA LEU A 71 16.72 -13.19 -0.69
C LEU A 71 17.67 -12.99 0.50
N ASP A 72 17.50 -11.92 1.26
CA ASP A 72 18.33 -11.59 2.41
C ASP A 72 17.83 -12.25 3.72
N ILE A 73 16.67 -12.93 3.68
CA ILE A 73 16.11 -13.57 4.87
C ILE A 73 16.89 -14.84 5.21
N THR A 74 17.48 -14.86 6.42
CA THR A 74 18.24 -16.02 6.92
C THR A 74 17.74 -16.50 8.28
N GLU A 75 16.90 -15.71 8.96
CA GLU A 75 16.46 -15.97 10.33
C GLU A 75 14.94 -15.92 10.46
N LEU A 76 14.41 -16.62 11.45
CA LEU A 76 12.97 -16.68 11.72
C LEU A 76 12.36 -15.30 12.01
N GLU A 77 13.02 -14.48 12.83
CA GLU A 77 12.50 -13.15 13.18
C GLU A 77 12.43 -12.22 11.96
N THR A 78 13.47 -12.22 11.13
CA THR A 78 13.47 -11.45 9.87
C THR A 78 12.37 -11.94 8.93
N SER A 79 12.13 -13.26 8.90
CA SER A 79 11.07 -13.85 8.10
C SER A 79 9.67 -13.39 8.58
N LYS A 80 9.45 -13.38 9.89
CA LYS A 80 8.18 -12.89 10.48
C LYS A 80 7.93 -11.42 10.13
N GLU A 81 8.94 -10.58 10.25
CA GLU A 81 8.85 -9.17 9.89
C GLU A 81 8.51 -8.99 8.41
N PHE A 82 9.20 -9.72 7.54
CA PHE A 82 8.97 -9.66 6.10
C PHE A 82 7.53 -10.04 5.74
N PHE A 83 7.07 -11.21 6.18
CA PHE A 83 5.71 -11.68 5.87
C PHE A 83 4.62 -10.91 6.64
N GLY A 84 4.95 -10.29 7.76
CA GLY A 84 4.03 -9.47 8.55
C GLY A 84 3.77 -8.09 7.97
N GLY A 85 4.58 -7.61 7.02
CA GLY A 85 4.47 -6.25 6.49
C GLY A 85 3.13 -5.95 5.83
N PHE A 86 2.65 -6.85 4.98
CA PHE A 86 1.32 -6.69 4.34
C PHE A 86 0.19 -6.78 5.36
N ALA A 87 0.32 -7.63 6.37
CA ALA A 87 -0.67 -7.71 7.45
C ALA A 87 -0.81 -6.39 8.19
N LYS A 88 0.29 -5.67 8.41
CA LYS A 88 0.25 -4.32 9.02
C LYS A 88 -0.54 -3.34 8.19
N VAL A 89 -0.34 -3.33 6.87
CA VAL A 89 -1.10 -2.47 5.96
C VAL A 89 -2.59 -2.81 5.99
N LEU A 90 -2.94 -4.09 5.90
CA LEU A 90 -4.33 -4.55 5.95
C LEU A 90 -4.99 -4.17 7.28
N ASN A 91 -4.29 -4.34 8.39
CA ASN A 91 -4.80 -3.94 9.71
C ASN A 91 -5.01 -2.43 9.79
N ALA A 92 -4.09 -1.63 9.24
CA ALA A 92 -4.24 -0.18 9.19
C ALA A 92 -5.48 0.22 8.37
N MET A 93 -5.67 -0.39 7.20
CA MET A 93 -6.85 -0.15 6.36
C MET A 93 -8.15 -0.46 7.11
N ARG A 94 -8.15 -1.55 7.86
CA ARG A 94 -9.32 -2.00 8.60
C ARG A 94 -9.63 -1.14 9.83
N THR A 95 -8.60 -0.61 10.50
CA THR A 95 -8.73 0.06 11.80
C THR A 95 -8.60 1.58 11.75
N CYS A 96 -8.32 2.16 10.59
CA CYS A 96 -8.07 3.61 10.47
C CYS A 96 -9.30 4.50 10.75
N GLY A 97 -10.49 3.91 10.80
CA GLY A 97 -11.71 4.64 11.11
C GLY A 97 -12.35 5.39 9.92
N LYS A 98 -11.81 5.23 8.72
CA LYS A 98 -12.33 5.85 7.50
C LYS A 98 -12.52 4.80 6.41
N ILE A 99 -13.40 5.09 5.47
CA ILE A 99 -13.56 4.27 4.27
C ILE A 99 -12.27 4.36 3.46
N VAL A 100 -11.76 3.21 3.03
CA VAL A 100 -10.57 3.10 2.19
C VAL A 100 -10.98 2.61 0.80
N VAL A 101 -10.72 3.44 -0.19
CA VAL A 101 -10.94 3.12 -1.61
C VAL A 101 -9.58 2.87 -2.24
N VAL A 102 -9.45 1.80 -3.00
CA VAL A 102 -8.20 1.47 -3.71
C VAL A 102 -8.42 1.60 -5.21
N ARG A 103 -7.52 2.32 -5.87
CA ARG A 103 -7.46 2.44 -7.33
C ARG A 103 -6.39 1.51 -7.88
N VAL A 104 -6.82 0.53 -8.67
CA VAL A 104 -5.93 -0.44 -9.31
C VAL A 104 -5.81 -0.11 -10.80
N GLN A 105 -4.71 0.52 -11.17
CA GLN A 105 -4.50 0.98 -12.55
C GLN A 105 -3.68 0.02 -13.41
N GLY A 106 -3.25 -1.11 -12.86
CA GLY A 106 -2.38 -2.02 -13.60
C GLY A 106 -2.20 -3.36 -12.90
N LYS A 107 -1.24 -4.12 -13.36
CA LYS A 107 -0.98 -5.49 -12.87
C LYS A 107 -0.80 -5.52 -11.35
N THR A 108 -1.39 -6.52 -10.73
CA THR A 108 -1.41 -6.70 -9.28
C THR A 108 -1.12 -8.15 -8.95
N THR A 109 -0.09 -8.40 -8.14
CA THR A 109 0.33 -9.77 -7.79
C THR A 109 0.70 -9.87 -6.31
N GLY A 110 0.70 -11.09 -5.79
CA GLY A 110 1.12 -11.35 -4.42
C GLY A 110 0.36 -10.54 -3.39
N GLY A 111 1.07 -9.91 -2.44
CA GLY A 111 0.48 -9.06 -1.41
C GLY A 111 -0.27 -7.84 -1.94
N GLY A 112 0.02 -7.42 -3.17
CA GLY A 112 -0.73 -6.36 -3.84
C GLY A 112 -2.21 -6.70 -4.02
N VAL A 113 -2.51 -7.97 -4.30
CA VAL A 113 -3.89 -8.47 -4.36
C VAL A 113 -4.55 -8.33 -2.99
N GLY A 114 -3.82 -8.64 -1.92
CA GLY A 114 -4.29 -8.45 -0.55
C GLY A 114 -4.70 -7.01 -0.27
N ILE A 115 -3.87 -6.05 -0.67
CA ILE A 115 -4.18 -4.63 -0.50
C ILE A 115 -5.47 -4.26 -1.27
N ALA A 116 -5.58 -4.68 -2.52
CA ALA A 116 -6.79 -4.41 -3.32
C ALA A 116 -8.04 -5.01 -2.68
N CYS A 117 -7.94 -6.26 -2.19
CA CYS A 117 -9.05 -6.95 -1.53
C CYS A 117 -9.39 -6.40 -0.14
N GLY A 118 -8.43 -5.76 0.53
CA GLY A 118 -8.62 -5.16 1.85
C GLY A 118 -9.39 -3.83 1.84
N ALA A 119 -9.64 -3.27 0.66
CA ALA A 119 -10.39 -2.04 0.51
C ALA A 119 -11.87 -2.21 0.83
N ASP A 120 -12.51 -1.14 1.29
CA ASP A 120 -13.97 -1.08 1.39
C ASP A 120 -14.59 -1.02 -0.01
N TYR A 121 -13.92 -0.34 -0.92
CA TYR A 121 -14.28 -0.33 -2.34
C TYR A 121 -12.99 -0.32 -3.19
N CYS A 122 -12.97 -1.16 -4.19
CA CYS A 122 -11.85 -1.23 -5.14
C CYS A 122 -12.38 -1.04 -6.55
N PHE A 123 -11.74 -0.15 -7.31
CA PHE A 123 -12.01 -0.05 -8.74
C PHE A 123 -10.72 -0.25 -9.52
N ALA A 124 -10.83 -0.92 -10.64
CA ALA A 124 -9.68 -1.32 -11.45
C ALA A 124 -9.92 -1.00 -12.92
N THR A 125 -8.84 -0.77 -13.65
CA THR A 125 -8.90 -0.66 -15.10
C THR A 125 -9.19 -2.04 -15.72
N ASN A 126 -9.73 -2.04 -16.93
CA ASN A 126 -10.10 -3.29 -17.60
C ASN A 126 -8.90 -4.21 -17.90
N ASP A 127 -7.71 -3.64 -17.94
CA ASP A 127 -6.46 -4.34 -18.23
C ASP A 127 -5.60 -4.61 -16.98
N ALA A 128 -6.15 -4.36 -15.82
CA ALA A 128 -5.45 -4.58 -14.56
C ALA A 128 -5.25 -6.08 -14.27
#